data_635414c2ed35f601cda51a129aee2034
#
_entry.id   635414c2ed35f601cda51a129aee2034
#
_cell.length_a   1.000
_cell.length_b   1.000
_cell.length_c   1.000
_cell.angle_alpha   90.00
_cell.angle_beta   90.00
_cell.angle_gamma   90.00
#
_symmetry.space_group_name_H-M   'P 1'
#
loop_
_entity.id
_entity.type
_entity.pdbx_description
1 polymer ?
#
loop_
_entity_poly.entity_id
_entity_poly.type
_entity_poly.pdbx_seq_one_letter_code
_entity_poly.pdbx_strand_id
1 'polypeptide(L)'
;YLTDRPEKATWLPDDERQALVETIDAEDTAKEEGHGPKKVLAALGNWRVWYFALIYFCLQIAVYGVTFFLPTQVTAITGQKLGFQSSLVTAIPWVFALVGLLIFPGLADRTRRHRLIGTLLLLGTAFGIVISGALSSNPVLAIGGLCLAAMGFVAMSPIFWTLPTEYMTGYAAAAGIGLINSLGNL
;
A
#
# COMPACT_ATOMS: atom_id res chain seq x y z
N TYR A 1 -27.16 11.58 -0.68
CA TYR A 1 -26.63 12.73 0.08
C TYR A 1 -25.25 13.16 -0.40
N LEU A 2 -24.53 12.31 -1.11
CA LEU A 2 -23.29 12.68 -1.80
C LEU A 2 -23.63 13.03 -3.24
N THR A 3 -23.30 14.24 -3.66
CA THR A 3 -23.47 14.69 -5.05
C THR A 3 -22.34 14.17 -5.90
N ASP A 4 -22.65 13.72 -7.14
CA ASP A 4 -21.66 13.13 -8.06
C ASP A 4 -20.59 14.13 -8.54
N ARG A 5 -20.88 15.43 -8.41
CA ARG A 5 -20.00 16.51 -8.85
C ARG A 5 -20.08 17.70 -7.91
N PRO A 6 -18.96 18.41 -7.70
CA PRO A 6 -18.91 19.59 -6.81
C PRO A 6 -19.91 20.69 -7.19
N GLU A 7 -20.16 20.89 -8.49
CA GLU A 7 -21.11 21.90 -8.98
C GLU A 7 -22.52 21.70 -8.45
N LYS A 8 -22.89 20.45 -8.11
CA LYS A 8 -24.19 20.08 -7.57
C LYS A 8 -24.27 20.11 -6.04
N ALA A 9 -23.17 20.43 -5.37
CA ALA A 9 -23.07 20.46 -3.91
C ALA A 9 -23.73 21.70 -3.32
N THR A 10 -25.06 21.71 -3.22
CA THR A 10 -25.86 22.85 -2.70
C THR A 10 -25.67 23.09 -1.20
N TRP A 11 -25.00 22.18 -0.50
CA TRP A 11 -24.69 22.31 0.93
C TRP A 11 -23.36 23.05 1.17
N LEU A 12 -22.57 23.31 0.12
CA LEU A 12 -21.30 24.06 0.18
C LEU A 12 -21.59 25.55 -0.13
N PRO A 13 -20.95 26.51 0.56
CA PRO A 13 -20.96 27.91 0.18
C PRO A 13 -20.48 28.10 -1.28
N ASP A 14 -21.02 29.11 -1.96
CA ASP A 14 -20.77 29.29 -3.40
C ASP A 14 -19.29 29.55 -3.72
N ASP A 15 -18.61 30.28 -2.87
CA ASP A 15 -17.18 30.59 -2.97
C ASP A 15 -16.30 29.34 -2.79
N GLU A 16 -16.60 28.49 -1.80
CA GLU A 16 -15.89 27.23 -1.59
C GLU A 16 -16.16 26.23 -2.71
N ARG A 17 -17.41 26.19 -3.20
CA ARG A 17 -17.80 25.32 -4.32
C ARG A 17 -17.06 25.70 -5.58
N GLN A 18 -16.97 27.01 -5.90
CA GLN A 18 -16.26 27.47 -7.08
C GLN A 18 -14.74 27.20 -6.98
N ALA A 19 -14.13 27.49 -5.83
CA ALA A 19 -12.72 27.16 -5.59
C ALA A 19 -12.42 25.67 -5.74
N LEU A 20 -13.34 24.80 -5.27
CA LEU A 20 -13.21 23.35 -5.42
C LEU A 20 -13.32 22.90 -6.89
N VAL A 21 -14.27 23.45 -7.64
CA VAL A 21 -14.43 23.16 -9.07
C VAL A 21 -13.17 23.60 -9.84
N GLU A 22 -12.69 24.81 -9.63
CA GLU A 22 -11.47 25.32 -10.28
C GLU A 22 -10.23 24.45 -9.94
N THR A 23 -10.12 24.01 -8.70
CA THR A 23 -9.02 23.14 -8.28
C THR A 23 -9.08 21.77 -8.97
N ILE A 24 -10.26 21.15 -9.04
CA ILE A 24 -10.44 19.86 -9.69
C ILE A 24 -10.20 19.96 -11.18
N ASP A 25 -10.73 20.99 -11.84
CA ASP A 25 -10.54 21.21 -13.27
C ASP A 25 -9.04 21.45 -13.61
N ALA A 26 -8.32 22.17 -12.76
CA ALA A 26 -6.88 22.37 -12.92
C ALA A 26 -6.11 21.05 -12.73
N GLU A 27 -6.47 20.24 -11.75
CA GLU A 27 -5.87 18.92 -11.55
C GLU A 27 -6.17 17.96 -12.70
N ASP A 28 -7.40 17.93 -13.18
CA ASP A 28 -7.80 17.07 -14.31
C ASP A 28 -7.10 17.50 -15.60
N THR A 29 -6.98 18.79 -15.85
CA THR A 29 -6.22 19.33 -16.98
C THR A 29 -4.74 18.94 -16.88
N ALA A 30 -4.12 19.12 -15.72
CA ALA A 30 -2.72 18.73 -15.50
C ALA A 30 -2.51 17.20 -15.67
N LYS A 31 -3.47 16.39 -15.23
CA LYS A 31 -3.44 14.94 -15.45
C LYS A 31 -3.66 14.58 -16.92
N GLU A 32 -4.53 15.31 -17.64
CA GLU A 32 -4.77 15.09 -19.08
C GLU A 32 -3.56 15.43 -19.95
N GLU A 33 -2.73 16.38 -19.56
CA GLU A 33 -1.46 16.69 -20.20
C GLU A 33 -0.38 15.64 -19.88
N GLY A 34 -0.60 14.81 -18.86
CA GLY A 34 0.29 13.75 -18.46
C GLY A 34 0.44 12.63 -19.50
N HIS A 35 1.55 11.89 -19.42
CA HIS A 35 1.92 10.82 -20.35
C HIS A 35 1.21 9.48 -20.07
N GLY A 36 0.18 9.46 -19.24
CA GLY A 36 -0.57 8.27 -18.88
C GLY A 36 -1.60 7.82 -19.94
N PRO A 37 -2.02 6.55 -19.95
CA PRO A 37 -3.04 6.06 -20.88
C PRO A 37 -4.40 6.67 -20.55
N LYS A 38 -5.07 7.21 -21.58
CA LYS A 38 -6.40 7.85 -21.48
C LYS A 38 -7.56 6.89 -21.80
N LYS A 39 -7.30 5.78 -22.48
CA LYS A 39 -8.30 4.79 -22.90
C LYS A 39 -8.04 3.44 -22.21
N VAL A 40 -9.10 2.68 -21.93
CA VAL A 40 -9.03 1.36 -21.28
C VAL A 40 -8.07 0.40 -22.01
N LEU A 41 -8.21 0.27 -23.34
CA LEU A 41 -7.33 -0.57 -24.15
C LEU A 41 -5.87 -0.10 -24.15
N ALA A 42 -5.64 1.23 -24.10
CA ALA A 42 -4.31 1.79 -23.99
C ALA A 42 -3.69 1.52 -22.62
N ALA A 43 -4.50 1.49 -21.55
CA ALA A 43 -4.03 1.11 -20.22
C ALA A 43 -3.59 -0.37 -20.18
N LEU A 44 -4.39 -1.27 -20.74
CA LEU A 44 -4.07 -2.69 -20.80
C LEU A 44 -2.84 -2.99 -21.67
N GLY A 45 -2.58 -2.20 -22.71
CA GLY A 45 -1.37 -2.29 -23.56
C GLY A 45 -0.14 -1.60 -22.99
N ASN A 46 -0.25 -0.87 -21.89
CA ASN A 46 0.85 -0.06 -21.38
C ASN A 46 1.75 -0.88 -20.44
N TRP A 47 3.04 -1.03 -20.79
CA TRP A 47 4.00 -1.79 -20.02
C TRP A 47 4.17 -1.30 -18.57
N ARG A 48 3.94 -0.01 -18.28
CA ARG A 48 4.02 0.54 -16.92
C ARG A 48 2.90 0.02 -16.03
N VAL A 49 1.71 -0.21 -16.59
CA VAL A 49 0.58 -0.81 -15.85
C VAL A 49 0.91 -2.25 -15.46
N TRP A 50 1.52 -3.02 -16.37
CA TRP A 50 2.01 -4.37 -16.07
C TRP A 50 3.15 -4.36 -15.05
N TYR A 51 4.01 -3.35 -15.09
CA TYR A 51 5.06 -3.17 -14.08
C TYR A 51 4.47 -2.89 -12.69
N PHE A 52 3.44 -2.04 -12.59
CA PHE A 52 2.70 -1.86 -11.33
C PHE A 52 2.01 -3.14 -10.87
N ALA A 53 1.41 -3.91 -11.78
CA ALA A 53 0.81 -5.19 -11.46
C ALA A 53 1.83 -6.18 -10.90
N LEU A 54 3.02 -6.24 -11.49
CA LEU A 54 4.12 -7.09 -10.98
C LEU A 54 4.59 -6.66 -9.60
N ILE A 55 4.77 -5.36 -9.36
CA ILE A 55 5.15 -4.84 -8.03
C ILE A 55 4.09 -5.21 -7.00
N TYR A 56 2.81 -5.01 -7.34
CA TYR A 56 1.71 -5.33 -6.44
C TYR A 56 1.60 -6.82 -6.17
N PHE A 57 1.80 -7.67 -7.18
CA PHE A 57 1.87 -9.11 -7.03
C PHE A 57 2.97 -9.53 -6.06
N CYS A 58 4.20 -9.01 -6.22
CA CYS A 58 5.29 -9.28 -5.29
C CYS A 58 4.99 -8.79 -3.86
N LEU A 59 4.34 -7.63 -3.73
CA LEU A 59 3.90 -7.11 -2.44
C LEU A 59 2.88 -8.05 -1.78
N GLN A 60 1.90 -8.53 -2.54
CA GLN A 60 0.87 -9.46 -2.04
C GLN A 60 1.43 -10.82 -1.64
N ILE A 61 2.44 -11.34 -2.34
CA ILE A 61 3.17 -12.54 -1.90
C ILE A 61 3.77 -12.32 -0.51
N ALA A 62 4.39 -11.17 -0.25
CA ALA A 62 4.93 -10.85 1.06
C ALA A 62 3.82 -10.71 2.13
N VAL A 63 2.72 -10.02 1.79
CA VAL A 63 1.55 -9.84 2.68
C VAL A 63 0.96 -11.18 3.07
N TYR A 64 0.60 -12.01 2.09
CA TYR A 64 -0.02 -13.30 2.34
C TYR A 64 0.97 -14.29 2.99
N GLY A 65 2.22 -14.30 2.52
CA GLY A 65 3.26 -15.14 3.10
C GLY A 65 3.46 -14.87 4.58
N VAL A 66 3.63 -13.60 4.97
CA VAL A 66 3.77 -13.25 6.40
C VAL A 66 2.46 -13.52 7.14
N THR A 67 1.32 -13.08 6.62
CA THR A 67 0.02 -13.18 7.31
C THR A 67 -0.36 -14.62 7.64
N PHE A 68 -0.25 -15.53 6.68
CA PHE A 68 -0.65 -16.93 6.88
C PHE A 68 0.37 -17.73 7.70
N PHE A 69 1.66 -17.43 7.53
CA PHE A 69 2.70 -18.16 8.23
C PHE A 69 3.09 -17.55 9.60
N LEU A 70 2.67 -16.31 9.90
CA LEU A 70 3.03 -15.63 11.14
C LEU A 70 2.70 -16.43 12.41
N PRO A 71 1.50 -17.01 12.59
CA PRO A 71 1.21 -17.81 13.80
C PRO A 71 2.11 -19.05 13.92
N THR A 72 2.37 -19.72 12.81
CA THR A 72 3.26 -20.90 12.78
C THR A 72 4.71 -20.51 13.06
N GLN A 73 5.18 -19.41 12.52
CA GLN A 73 6.51 -18.87 12.78
C GLN A 73 6.67 -18.52 14.28
N VAL A 74 5.70 -17.83 14.86
CA VAL A 74 5.72 -17.47 16.28
C VAL A 74 5.78 -18.72 17.16
N THR A 75 5.00 -19.75 16.88
CA THR A 75 5.05 -21.00 17.65
C THR A 75 6.39 -21.73 17.51
N ALA A 76 6.98 -21.73 16.29
CA ALA A 76 8.29 -22.31 16.06
C ALA A 76 9.41 -21.54 16.80
N ILE A 77 9.35 -20.21 16.84
CA ILE A 77 10.33 -19.35 17.51
C ILE A 77 10.22 -19.44 19.03
N THR A 78 9.00 -19.49 19.56
CA THR A 78 8.77 -19.47 21.03
C THR A 78 8.73 -20.86 21.66
N GLY A 79 8.65 -21.92 20.86
CA GLY A 79 8.46 -23.30 21.35
C GLY A 79 7.07 -23.54 21.96
N GLN A 80 6.15 -22.59 21.85
CA GLN A 80 4.81 -22.68 22.40
C GLN A 80 3.85 -23.39 21.44
N LYS A 81 2.84 -24.08 22.00
CA LYS A 81 1.75 -24.61 21.18
C LYS A 81 0.81 -23.49 20.75
N LEU A 82 0.09 -23.70 19.65
CA LEU A 82 -0.98 -22.81 19.22
C LEU A 82 -2.01 -22.65 20.34
N GLY A 83 -2.25 -21.42 20.77
CA GLY A 83 -3.15 -21.11 21.88
C GLY A 83 -3.17 -19.62 22.17
N PHE A 84 -3.81 -19.23 23.26
CA PHE A 84 -4.00 -17.83 23.63
C PHE A 84 -2.68 -17.05 23.74
N GLN A 85 -1.66 -17.65 24.37
CA GLN A 85 -0.36 -16.99 24.56
C GLN A 85 0.36 -16.76 23.24
N SER A 86 0.41 -17.77 22.36
CA SER A 86 1.02 -17.61 21.04
C SER A 86 0.26 -16.60 20.15
N SER A 87 -1.07 -16.51 20.31
CA SER A 87 -1.88 -15.49 19.62
C SER A 87 -1.57 -14.08 20.08
N LEU A 88 -1.32 -13.87 21.38
CA LEU A 88 -0.89 -12.58 21.91
C LEU A 88 0.48 -12.15 21.32
N VAL A 89 1.42 -13.08 21.25
CA VAL A 89 2.73 -12.80 20.62
C VAL A 89 2.57 -12.51 19.14
N THR A 90 1.70 -13.24 18.45
CA THR A 90 1.37 -13.02 17.03
C THR A 90 0.74 -11.63 16.78
N ALA A 91 0.09 -11.04 17.78
CA ALA A 91 -0.47 -9.70 17.67
C ALA A 91 0.59 -8.59 17.69
N ILE A 92 1.78 -8.83 18.26
CA ILE A 92 2.83 -7.80 18.37
C ILE A 92 3.25 -7.22 17.02
N PRO A 93 3.58 -8.00 15.98
CA PRO A 93 3.87 -7.46 14.65
C PRO A 93 2.76 -6.58 14.07
N TRP A 94 1.49 -6.90 14.33
CA TRP A 94 0.37 -6.11 13.84
C TRP A 94 0.23 -4.75 14.52
N VAL A 95 0.64 -4.63 15.81
CA VAL A 95 0.74 -3.32 16.47
C VAL A 95 1.79 -2.46 15.79
N PHE A 96 2.96 -3.02 15.47
CA PHE A 96 4.00 -2.31 14.72
C PHE A 96 3.53 -1.95 13.30
N ALA A 97 2.81 -2.84 12.64
CA ALA A 97 2.19 -2.57 11.34
C ALA A 97 1.24 -1.37 11.39
N LEU A 98 0.39 -1.29 12.43
CA LEU A 98 -0.50 -0.16 12.65
C LEU A 98 0.27 1.16 12.85
N VAL A 99 1.31 1.14 13.67
CA VAL A 99 2.18 2.32 13.87
C VAL A 99 2.80 2.76 12.55
N GLY A 100 3.33 1.83 11.77
CA GLY A 100 3.88 2.11 10.44
C GLY A 100 2.87 2.72 9.49
N LEU A 101 1.65 2.16 9.46
CA LEU A 101 0.53 2.65 8.63
C LEU A 101 0.14 4.10 8.97
N LEU A 102 0.20 4.48 10.23
CA LEU A 102 -0.14 5.85 10.66
C LEU A 102 0.97 6.87 10.36
N ILE A 103 2.23 6.45 10.37
CA ILE A 103 3.39 7.36 10.26
C ILE A 103 3.86 7.52 8.81
N PHE A 104 4.15 6.41 8.12
CA PHE A 104 4.89 6.46 6.85
C PHE A 104 4.11 7.04 5.67
N PRO A 105 2.82 6.78 5.47
CA PRO A 105 2.06 7.44 4.41
C PRO A 105 2.04 8.96 4.58
N GLY A 106 1.75 9.44 5.80
CA GLY A 106 1.78 10.87 6.08
C GLY A 106 3.17 11.50 5.91
N LEU A 107 4.24 10.76 6.20
CA LEU A 107 5.61 11.21 5.92
C LEU A 107 5.90 11.24 4.42
N ALA A 108 5.41 10.27 3.65
CA ALA A 108 5.53 10.24 2.20
C ALA A 108 4.85 11.44 1.54
N ASP A 109 3.61 11.75 2.00
CA ASP A 109 2.85 12.90 1.50
C ASP A 109 3.53 14.23 1.83
N ARG A 110 3.98 14.42 3.06
CA ARG A 110 4.66 15.65 3.49
C ARG A 110 5.97 15.90 2.76
N THR A 111 6.74 14.83 2.51
CA THR A 111 8.05 14.95 1.85
C THR A 111 7.97 14.86 0.33
N ARG A 112 6.81 14.49 -0.24
CA ARG A 112 6.63 14.23 -1.67
C ARG A 112 7.60 13.18 -2.22
N ARG A 113 8.09 12.26 -1.37
CA ARG A 113 9.10 11.25 -1.71
C ARG A 113 8.54 9.82 -1.63
N HIS A 114 7.35 9.59 -2.19
CA HIS A 114 6.66 8.30 -2.13
C HIS A 114 7.53 7.12 -2.58
N ARG A 115 8.29 7.29 -3.69
CA ARG A 115 9.17 6.24 -4.22
C ARG A 115 10.29 5.87 -3.24
N LEU A 116 10.95 6.86 -2.63
CA LEU A 116 12.06 6.63 -1.70
C LEU A 116 11.55 5.94 -0.43
N ILE A 117 10.48 6.46 0.17
CA ILE A 117 9.91 5.91 1.40
C ILE A 117 9.37 4.50 1.15
N GLY A 118 8.67 4.29 0.03
CA GLY A 118 8.21 2.96 -0.37
C GLY A 118 9.35 1.96 -0.56
N THR A 119 10.45 2.37 -1.22
CA THR A 119 11.62 1.50 -1.38
C THR A 119 12.26 1.14 -0.03
N LEU A 120 12.40 2.11 0.88
CA LEU A 120 12.93 1.86 2.22
C LEU A 120 12.05 0.91 3.03
N LEU A 121 10.73 1.02 2.92
CA LEU A 121 9.78 0.12 3.57
C LEU A 121 9.89 -1.30 3.02
N LEU A 122 10.02 -1.47 1.70
CA LEU A 122 10.20 -2.79 1.08
C LEU A 122 11.55 -3.42 1.45
N LEU A 123 12.62 -2.63 1.49
CA LEU A 123 13.92 -3.09 1.98
C LEU A 123 13.85 -3.47 3.46
N GLY A 124 13.17 -2.68 4.28
CA GLY A 124 12.90 -3.01 5.67
C GLY A 124 12.12 -4.30 5.84
N THR A 125 11.10 -4.53 5.01
CA THR A 125 10.33 -5.79 4.96
C THR A 125 11.23 -6.98 4.64
N ALA A 126 12.03 -6.89 3.58
CA ALA A 126 12.94 -7.96 3.17
C ALA A 126 13.97 -8.26 4.27
N PHE A 127 14.58 -7.22 4.84
CA PHE A 127 15.55 -7.34 5.92
C PHE A 127 14.93 -7.94 7.19
N GLY A 128 13.69 -7.53 7.55
CA GLY A 128 12.94 -8.09 8.65
C GLY A 128 12.67 -9.59 8.50
N ILE A 129 12.28 -10.03 7.30
CA ILE A 129 12.09 -11.47 7.00
C ILE A 129 13.40 -12.23 7.14
N VAL A 130 14.50 -11.70 6.60
CA VAL A 130 15.83 -12.33 6.71
C VAL A 130 16.28 -12.44 8.16
N ILE A 131 16.14 -11.38 8.96
CA ILE A 131 16.46 -11.39 10.40
C ILE A 131 15.64 -12.48 11.10
N SER A 132 14.33 -12.51 10.87
CA SER A 132 13.46 -13.49 11.52
C SER A 132 13.86 -14.94 11.20
N GLY A 133 14.23 -15.22 9.95
CA GLY A 133 14.69 -16.56 9.55
C GLY A 133 16.10 -16.89 10.06
N ALA A 134 17.05 -15.99 9.88
CA ALA A 134 18.47 -16.21 10.24
C ALA A 134 18.71 -16.28 11.76
N LEU A 135 17.93 -15.52 12.53
CA LEU A 135 18.08 -15.43 13.99
C LEU A 135 16.93 -16.12 14.74
N SER A 136 16.36 -17.16 14.15
CA SER A 136 15.25 -17.95 14.75
C SER A 136 15.59 -18.58 16.10
N SER A 137 16.87 -18.77 16.41
CA SER A 137 17.35 -19.24 17.72
C SER A 137 17.17 -18.21 18.84
N ASN A 138 16.99 -16.93 18.52
CA ASN A 138 16.73 -15.86 19.48
C ASN A 138 15.30 -15.31 19.26
N PRO A 139 14.32 -15.68 20.11
CA PRO A 139 12.92 -15.28 19.92
C PRO A 139 12.71 -13.78 19.82
N VAL A 140 13.47 -12.99 20.59
CA VAL A 140 13.32 -11.53 20.61
C VAL A 140 13.72 -10.92 19.27
N LEU A 141 14.86 -11.33 18.73
CA LEU A 141 15.36 -10.82 17.44
C LEU A 141 14.49 -11.32 16.28
N ALA A 142 14.06 -12.57 16.32
CA ALA A 142 13.18 -13.14 15.31
C ALA A 142 11.81 -12.45 15.25
N ILE A 143 11.18 -12.20 16.41
CA ILE A 143 9.92 -11.45 16.49
C ILE A 143 10.14 -9.98 16.11
N GLY A 144 11.25 -9.37 16.51
CA GLY A 144 11.63 -8.01 16.06
C GLY A 144 11.74 -7.91 14.55
N GLY A 145 12.31 -8.92 13.90
CA GLY A 145 12.33 -9.03 12.43
C GLY A 145 10.92 -9.08 11.82
N LEU A 146 10.01 -9.88 12.40
CA LEU A 146 8.61 -9.93 11.96
C LEU A 146 7.87 -8.60 12.17
N CYS A 147 8.17 -7.88 13.25
CA CYS A 147 7.62 -6.54 13.48
C CYS A 147 8.07 -5.55 12.39
N LEU A 148 9.35 -5.57 12.05
CA LEU A 148 9.90 -4.73 10.98
C LEU A 148 9.29 -5.09 9.61
N ALA A 149 9.14 -6.37 9.33
CA ALA A 149 8.52 -6.84 8.09
C ALA A 149 7.04 -6.41 8.01
N ALA A 150 6.26 -6.63 9.06
CA ALA A 150 4.84 -6.27 9.10
C ALA A 150 4.64 -4.75 8.96
N MET A 151 5.45 -3.95 9.64
CA MET A 151 5.43 -2.51 9.53
C MET A 151 5.70 -2.05 8.09
N GLY A 152 6.68 -2.65 7.42
CA GLY A 152 7.09 -2.26 6.08
C GLY A 152 6.01 -2.56 5.03
N PHE A 153 5.50 -3.79 4.96
CA PHE A 153 4.54 -4.14 3.89
C PHE A 153 3.16 -3.51 4.10
N VAL A 154 2.70 -3.35 5.35
CA VAL A 154 1.41 -2.70 5.63
C VAL A 154 1.46 -1.21 5.29
N ALA A 155 2.52 -0.51 5.71
CA ALA A 155 2.69 0.90 5.42
C ALA A 155 2.95 1.18 3.93
N MET A 156 3.52 0.22 3.19
CA MET A 156 3.74 0.33 1.74
C MET A 156 2.42 0.33 0.95
N SER A 157 1.39 -0.37 1.40
CA SER A 157 0.14 -0.53 0.64
C SER A 157 -0.52 0.80 0.22
N PRO A 158 -0.82 1.75 1.11
CA PRO A 158 -1.38 3.04 0.70
C PRO A 158 -0.40 3.86 -0.17
N ILE A 159 0.91 3.82 0.14
CA ILE A 159 1.92 4.53 -0.66
C ILE A 159 1.99 3.96 -2.09
N PHE A 160 1.85 2.64 -2.25
CA PHE A 160 1.82 2.02 -3.57
C PHE A 160 0.68 2.56 -4.43
N TRP A 161 -0.53 2.66 -3.88
CA TRP A 161 -1.71 3.08 -4.63
C TRP A 161 -1.66 4.54 -5.10
N THR A 162 -0.84 5.41 -4.50
CA THR A 162 -0.65 6.77 -5.03
C THR A 162 0.02 6.76 -6.41
N LEU A 163 0.93 5.83 -6.68
CA LEU A 163 1.70 5.79 -7.93
C LEU A 163 0.84 5.48 -9.17
N PRO A 164 0.00 4.41 -9.19
CA PRO A 164 -0.89 4.17 -10.32
C PRO A 164 -1.95 5.26 -10.50
N THR A 165 -2.48 5.82 -9.41
CA THR A 165 -3.51 6.86 -9.46
C THR A 165 -2.98 8.21 -9.94
N GLU A 166 -1.72 8.54 -9.68
CA GLU A 166 -1.05 9.70 -10.27
C GLU A 166 -0.75 9.52 -11.77
N TYR A 167 -0.52 8.26 -12.20
CA TYR A 167 -0.11 7.97 -13.57
C TYR A 167 -1.29 7.82 -14.53
N MET A 168 -2.43 7.33 -14.07
CA MET A 168 -3.60 7.02 -14.89
C MET A 168 -4.78 7.93 -14.54
N THR A 169 -5.58 8.30 -15.55
CA THR A 169 -6.73 9.20 -15.40
C THR A 169 -8.02 8.60 -15.95
N GLY A 170 -9.17 9.07 -15.46
CA GLY A 170 -10.49 8.72 -15.97
C GLY A 170 -10.75 7.20 -16.02
N TYR A 171 -11.37 6.74 -17.09
CA TYR A 171 -11.72 5.31 -17.28
C TYR A 171 -10.50 4.39 -17.37
N ALA A 172 -9.35 4.91 -17.83
CA ALA A 172 -8.11 4.16 -17.88
C ALA A 172 -7.56 3.85 -16.49
N ALA A 173 -7.75 4.76 -15.53
CA ALA A 173 -7.38 4.54 -14.14
C ALA A 173 -8.20 3.40 -13.53
N ALA A 174 -9.53 3.40 -13.72
CA ALA A 174 -10.39 2.35 -13.21
C ALA A 174 -9.99 0.95 -13.76
N ALA A 175 -9.76 0.86 -15.07
CA ALA A 175 -9.36 -0.39 -15.71
C ALA A 175 -7.95 -0.84 -15.28
N GLY A 176 -7.00 0.09 -15.20
CA GLY A 176 -5.62 -0.21 -14.77
C GLY A 176 -5.56 -0.63 -13.31
N ILE A 177 -6.26 0.06 -12.41
CA ILE A 177 -6.38 -0.32 -10.99
C ILE A 177 -7.03 -1.71 -10.86
N GLY A 178 -8.12 -1.96 -11.62
CA GLY A 178 -8.77 -3.27 -11.65
C GLY A 178 -7.83 -4.38 -12.09
N LEU A 179 -7.04 -4.17 -13.15
CA LEU A 179 -6.03 -5.11 -13.63
C LEU A 179 -4.94 -5.35 -12.58
N ILE A 180 -4.35 -4.29 -12.02
CA ILE A 180 -3.31 -4.37 -11.00
C ILE A 180 -3.81 -5.16 -9.79
N ASN A 181 -5.00 -4.85 -9.31
CA ASN A 181 -5.59 -5.51 -8.15
C ASN A 181 -5.91 -6.99 -8.44
N SER A 182 -6.47 -7.29 -9.61
CA SER A 182 -6.81 -8.67 -9.99
C SER A 182 -5.57 -9.55 -10.11
N LEU A 183 -4.53 -9.06 -10.79
CA LEU A 183 -3.29 -9.80 -10.96
C LEU A 183 -2.48 -9.91 -9.66
N GLY A 184 -2.54 -8.88 -8.82
CA GLY A 184 -1.81 -8.88 -7.57
C GLY A 184 -2.38 -9.84 -6.53
N ASN A 185 -3.66 -10.20 -6.62
CA ASN A 185 -4.32 -11.11 -5.68
C ASN A 185 -4.47 -12.56 -6.23
N LEU A 186 -3.76 -12.91 -7.32
CA LEU A 186 -3.65 -14.28 -7.81
C LEU A 186 -2.65 -15.08 -6.97
#